data_05538c3c369a8be7d4161ca02c2b0d8a
#
_entry.id   05538c3c369a8be7d4161ca02c2b0d8a
#
_cell.length_a   1.000
_cell.length_b   1.000
_cell.length_c   1.000
_cell.angle_alpha   90.00
_cell.angle_beta   90.00
_cell.angle_gamma   90.00
#
_symmetry.space_group_name_H-M   'P 1'
#
loop_
_entity.id
_entity.type
_entity.pdbx_description
1 polymer ?
#
loop_
_entity_poly.entity_id
_entity_poly.type
_entity_poly.pdbx_seq_one_letter_code
_entity_poly.pdbx_strand_id
1 'polypeptide(L)'
;MRLSFIAPLLLAASMTVFAQSMPKMNTVDPPSGKAGDEITVAGENLEKAQVAKVYLTDGKNDVLVEVTAQSATELKFKIPGKASAGRFALMLLTTGKEPKLIEQPVKLTVE
;
A
#
# COMPACT_ATOMS: atom_id res chain seq x y z
N MET A 1 7.43 -49.37 -15.80
CA MET A 1 7.32 -48.90 -15.40
C MET A 1 7.28 -48.02 -14.87
N ARG A 2 7.13 -47.71 -14.94
CA ARG A 2 7.16 -46.98 -14.47
C ARG A 2 6.95 -46.00 -14.20
N LEU A 3 6.78 -45.55 -14.09
CA LEU A 3 6.71 -44.71 -13.76
C LEU A 3 6.24 -43.82 -13.56
N SER A 4 6.18 -43.42 -13.71
CA SER A 4 5.63 -42.65 -13.65
C SER A 4 5.44 -41.85 -12.81
N PHE A 5 5.37 -41.64 -12.33
CA PHE A 5 5.13 -40.98 -11.49
C PHE A 5 5.37 -39.92 -11.16
N ILE A 6 5.56 -39.58 -11.10
CA ILE A 6 6.03 -38.72 -10.93
C ILE A 6 5.53 -37.54 -11.06
N ALA A 7 5.22 -37.24 -11.65
CA ALA A 7 4.67 -36.13 -11.99
C ALA A 7 4.12 -35.42 -10.92
N PRO A 8 3.53 -35.91 -10.37
CA PRO A 8 2.90 -35.32 -9.44
C PRO A 8 3.44 -34.23 -8.76
N LEU A 9 4.17 -34.38 -8.35
CA LEU A 9 4.60 -33.52 -7.60
C LEU A 9 4.60 -32.24 -7.92
N LEU A 10 4.91 -31.98 -8.70
CA LEU A 10 5.11 -30.75 -9.01
C LEU A 10 4.10 -29.89 -8.71
N LEU A 11 3.13 -30.19 -8.87
CA LEU A 11 2.19 -29.36 -8.71
C LEU A 11 2.15 -28.75 -7.49
N ALA A 12 2.47 -29.29 -6.71
CA ALA A 12 2.33 -28.77 -5.48
C ALA A 12 2.85 -27.46 -5.39
N ALA A 13 3.87 -27.30 -5.87
CA ALA A 13 4.49 -26.11 -5.69
C ALA A 13 3.65 -25.00 -6.00
N SER A 14 2.94 -25.17 -6.89
CA SER A 14 2.40 -24.07 -7.34
C SER A 14 1.64 -23.34 -6.43
N MET A 15 1.06 -23.89 -5.64
CA MET A 15 0.28 -23.18 -4.92
C MET A 15 0.73 -22.21 -4.15
N THR A 16 1.68 -22.35 -3.75
CA THR A 16 2.04 -21.46 -2.82
C THR A 16 2.03 -20.13 -3.22
N VAL A 17 2.28 -19.99 -4.15
CA VAL A 17 2.45 -18.80 -4.53
C VAL A 17 1.59 -17.82 -4.27
N PHE A 18 0.71 -17.85 -4.48
CA PHE A 18 -0.02 -16.83 -4.43
C PHE A 18 -0.24 -16.14 -3.38
N ALA A 19 0.17 -16.24 -2.97
CA ALA A 19 -0.22 -15.74 -1.97
C ALA A 19 -0.06 -14.46 -1.75
N GLN A 20 0.24 -13.94 -1.15
CA GLN A 20 0.32 -12.95 -0.66
C GLN A 20 1.07 -11.91 -0.97
N SER A 21 0.89 -11.12 -1.67
CA SER A 21 1.55 -9.94 -1.97
C SER A 21 0.97 -8.87 -1.13
N MET A 22 1.48 -8.66 -0.01
CA MET A 22 0.99 -7.61 0.88
C MET A 22 1.62 -6.27 0.50
N PRO A 23 0.83 -5.23 0.33
CA PRO A 23 1.37 -3.90 0.09
C PRO A 23 2.14 -3.40 1.30
N LYS A 24 3.25 -2.75 1.07
CA LYS A 24 4.06 -2.21 2.14
C LYS A 24 4.73 -0.93 1.71
N MET A 25 4.63 0.11 2.54
CA MET A 25 5.30 1.37 2.29
C MET A 25 6.58 1.41 3.12
N ASN A 26 7.69 1.72 2.49
CA ASN A 26 8.98 1.76 3.16
C ASN A 26 9.47 3.16 3.47
N THR A 27 9.24 4.11 2.59
CA THR A 27 9.70 5.49 2.79
C THR A 27 8.67 6.48 2.28
N VAL A 28 8.73 7.69 2.83
CA VAL A 28 7.88 8.81 2.42
C VAL A 28 8.80 9.99 2.13
N ASP A 29 8.67 10.61 0.98
CA ASP A 29 9.54 11.70 0.58
C ASP A 29 8.76 12.80 -0.16
N PRO A 30 8.81 14.01 0.34
CA PRO A 30 9.43 14.44 1.59
C PRO A 30 8.60 13.97 2.80
N PRO A 31 9.21 13.92 3.97
CA PRO A 31 8.48 13.45 5.17
C PRO A 31 7.53 14.48 5.76
N SER A 32 7.49 15.66 5.20
CA SER A 32 6.55 16.69 5.63
C SER A 32 6.13 17.55 4.45
N GLY A 33 5.00 18.19 4.55
CA GLY A 33 4.51 19.07 3.51
C GLY A 33 3.22 19.74 3.90
N LYS A 34 2.71 20.55 2.99
CA LYS A 34 1.48 21.32 3.19
C LYS A 34 0.39 20.77 2.29
N ALA A 35 -0.84 21.17 2.55
CA ALA A 35 -1.96 20.80 1.68
C ALA A 35 -1.64 21.14 0.23
N GLY A 36 -1.87 20.20 -0.66
CA GLY A 36 -1.59 20.37 -2.06
C GLY A 36 -0.21 19.87 -2.50
N ASP A 37 0.70 19.65 -1.57
CA ASP A 37 2.02 19.16 -1.92
C ASP A 37 1.96 17.69 -2.31
N GLU A 38 2.80 17.31 -3.26
CA GLU A 38 2.85 15.92 -3.70
C GLU A 38 3.88 15.16 -2.89
N ILE A 39 3.50 14.01 -2.42
CA ILE A 39 4.35 13.15 -1.60
C ILE A 39 4.58 11.86 -2.36
N THR A 40 5.83 11.39 -2.37
CA THR A 40 6.19 10.14 -3.03
C THR A 40 6.46 9.07 -1.98
N VAL A 41 5.83 7.94 -2.15
CA VAL A 41 6.01 6.81 -1.25
C VAL A 41 6.68 5.70 -2.04
N ALA A 42 7.73 5.13 -1.49
CA ALA A 42 8.39 3.98 -2.10
C ALA A 42 8.05 2.73 -1.28
N GLY A 43 7.88 1.63 -1.94
CA GLY A 43 7.52 0.40 -1.25
C GLY A 43 7.37 -0.77 -2.18
N GLU A 44 6.48 -1.68 -1.84
CA GLU A 44 6.28 -2.91 -2.59
C GLU A 44 4.78 -3.19 -2.73
N ASN A 45 4.41 -3.74 -3.87
CA ASN A 45 3.03 -4.14 -4.13
C ASN A 45 2.03 -3.00 -3.99
N LEU A 46 2.43 -1.81 -4.42
CA LEU A 46 1.60 -0.62 -4.28
C LEU A 46 0.71 -0.36 -5.50
N GLU A 47 0.73 -1.25 -6.48
CA GLU A 47 -0.05 -1.04 -7.68
C GLU A 47 -1.56 -1.11 -7.43
N LYS A 48 -2.32 -0.60 -8.38
CA LYS A 48 -3.77 -0.52 -8.22
C LYS A 48 -4.43 -1.86 -7.98
N ALA A 49 -3.83 -2.93 -8.46
CA ALA A 49 -4.39 -4.26 -8.24
C ALA A 49 -4.31 -4.67 -6.78
N GLN A 50 -3.44 -4.05 -5.99
CA GLN A 50 -3.25 -4.40 -4.59
C GLN A 50 -3.78 -3.32 -3.64
N VAL A 51 -3.71 -2.07 -4.04
CA VAL A 51 -4.08 -0.96 -3.16
C VAL A 51 -5.22 -0.17 -3.80
N ALA A 52 -6.36 -0.16 -3.15
CA ALA A 52 -7.52 0.56 -3.66
C ALA A 52 -7.52 2.02 -3.26
N LYS A 53 -7.14 2.32 -2.04
CA LYS A 53 -7.16 3.69 -1.51
C LYS A 53 -6.08 3.87 -0.46
N VAL A 54 -5.68 5.12 -0.26
CA VAL A 54 -4.69 5.49 0.73
C VAL A 54 -5.26 6.57 1.63
N TYR A 55 -5.00 6.46 2.91
CA TYR A 55 -5.50 7.42 3.89
C TYR A 55 -4.38 7.94 4.77
N LEU A 56 -4.56 9.15 5.29
CA LEU A 56 -3.75 9.66 6.39
C LEU A 56 -4.57 9.48 7.65
N THR A 57 -3.97 8.93 8.68
CA THR A 57 -4.69 8.72 9.94
C THR A 57 -3.91 9.25 11.13
N ASP A 58 -4.61 9.89 12.05
CA ASP A 58 -4.01 10.34 13.28
C ASP A 58 -4.45 9.46 14.46
N GLY A 59 -5.05 8.32 14.15
CA GLY A 59 -5.54 7.40 15.17
C GLY A 59 -7.00 7.61 15.51
N LYS A 60 -7.56 8.76 15.17
CA LYS A 60 -8.97 9.03 15.41
C LYS A 60 -9.71 9.31 14.12
N ASN A 61 -9.07 10.01 13.21
CA ASN A 61 -9.68 10.40 11.96
C ASN A 61 -8.85 9.91 10.79
N ASP A 62 -9.52 9.45 9.76
CA ASP A 62 -8.86 8.99 8.54
C ASP A 62 -9.25 9.93 7.42
N VAL A 63 -8.26 10.44 6.70
CA VAL A 63 -8.48 11.36 5.62
C VAL A 63 -8.04 10.73 4.32
N LEU A 64 -8.96 10.59 3.38
CA LEU A 64 -8.64 10.00 2.08
C LEU A 64 -7.74 10.94 1.30
N VAL A 65 -6.68 10.41 0.69
CA VAL A 65 -5.79 11.22 -0.12
C VAL A 65 -6.03 10.93 -1.61
N GLU A 66 -5.67 11.90 -2.44
CA GLU A 66 -5.81 11.75 -3.88
C GLU A 66 -4.52 11.18 -4.44
N VAL A 67 -4.56 9.96 -4.93
CA VAL A 67 -3.38 9.30 -5.52
C VAL A 67 -3.21 9.81 -6.93
N THR A 68 -2.05 10.36 -7.25
CA THR A 68 -1.78 10.95 -8.55
C THR A 68 -0.99 10.00 -9.46
N ALA A 69 -0.26 9.06 -8.89
CA ALA A 69 0.47 8.07 -9.69
C ALA A 69 0.68 6.82 -8.83
N GLN A 70 0.69 5.67 -9.47
CA GLN A 70 0.75 4.43 -8.71
C GLN A 70 1.39 3.34 -9.55
N SER A 71 2.43 2.72 -9.00
CA SER A 71 3.06 1.56 -9.60
C SER A 71 3.38 0.57 -8.48
N ALA A 72 3.95 -0.55 -8.81
CA ALA A 72 4.26 -1.57 -7.80
C ALA A 72 5.24 -1.08 -6.74
N THR A 73 6.15 -0.19 -7.10
CA THR A 73 7.19 0.25 -6.17
C THR A 73 7.05 1.69 -5.72
N GLU A 74 6.14 2.44 -6.31
CA GLU A 74 6.03 3.86 -6.00
C GLU A 74 4.59 4.32 -6.07
N LEU A 75 4.23 5.20 -5.19
CA LEU A 75 2.89 5.77 -5.17
C LEU A 75 3.03 7.25 -4.82
N LYS A 76 2.34 8.10 -5.55
CA LYS A 76 2.37 9.54 -5.29
C LYS A 76 0.97 10.02 -4.96
N PHE A 77 0.89 10.93 -4.01
CA PHE A 77 -0.39 11.49 -3.64
C PHE A 77 -0.24 12.94 -3.21
N LYS A 78 -1.33 13.66 -3.19
CA LYS A 78 -1.33 15.04 -2.72
C LYS A 78 -1.92 15.08 -1.33
N ILE A 79 -1.35 15.93 -0.50
CA ILE A 79 -1.85 16.13 0.85
C ILE A 79 -3.19 16.85 0.73
N PRO A 80 -4.27 16.27 1.26
CA PRO A 80 -5.59 16.88 1.09
C PRO A 80 -5.78 18.11 1.97
N GLY A 81 -6.58 19.03 1.49
CA GLY A 81 -6.84 20.24 2.27
C GLY A 81 -7.56 19.99 3.57
N LYS A 82 -8.18 18.81 3.71
CA LYS A 82 -8.87 18.49 4.93
C LYS A 82 -7.95 18.00 6.03
N ALA A 83 -6.71 17.67 5.72
CA ALA A 83 -5.78 17.21 6.72
C ALA A 83 -5.33 18.39 7.56
N SER A 84 -5.53 18.31 8.86
CA SER A 84 -5.06 19.38 9.74
C SER A 84 -3.57 19.22 9.96
N ALA A 85 -2.93 20.26 10.47
CA ALA A 85 -1.51 20.18 10.78
C ALA A 85 -1.26 19.10 11.84
N GLY A 86 -0.22 18.36 11.69
CA GLY A 86 0.10 17.33 12.65
C GLY A 86 0.79 16.15 12.02
N ARG A 87 1.03 15.13 12.82
CA ARG A 87 1.71 13.94 12.36
C ARG A 87 0.72 12.82 12.09
N PHE A 88 0.83 12.24 10.90
CA PHE A 88 -0.08 11.20 10.48
C PHE A 88 0.66 9.94 10.10
N ALA A 89 0.03 8.79 10.30
CA ALA A 89 0.48 7.54 9.72
C ALA A 89 -0.23 7.38 8.38
N LEU A 90 0.33 6.57 7.50
CA LEU A 90 -0.34 6.24 6.26
C LEU A 90 -1.05 4.91 6.43
N MET A 91 -2.17 4.76 5.76
CA MET A 91 -2.96 3.56 5.86
C MET A 91 -3.45 3.19 4.47
N LEU A 92 -3.43 1.89 4.16
CA LEU A 92 -3.84 1.39 2.87
C LEU A 92 -5.14 0.61 2.98
N LEU A 93 -5.97 0.73 1.95
CA LEU A 93 -7.12 -0.16 1.82
C LEU A 93 -6.80 -1.12 0.69
N THR A 94 -6.80 -2.40 0.97
CA THR A 94 -6.48 -3.40 -0.05
C THR A 94 -7.68 -3.65 -0.97
N THR A 95 -7.43 -4.32 -2.08
CA THR A 95 -8.48 -4.66 -3.03
C THR A 95 -9.03 -6.05 -2.72
N GLY A 96 -10.01 -6.48 -3.49
CA GLY A 96 -10.51 -7.84 -3.38
C GLY A 96 -11.86 -7.90 -2.70
N LYS A 97 -12.29 -9.10 -2.41
CA LYS A 97 -13.60 -9.29 -1.82
C LYS A 97 -13.65 -8.89 -0.36
N GLU A 98 -12.53 -8.95 0.30
CA GLU A 98 -12.47 -8.58 1.71
C GLU A 98 -11.39 -7.53 1.89
N PRO A 99 -11.66 -6.30 1.53
CA PRO A 99 -10.66 -5.25 1.66
C PRO A 99 -10.30 -5.02 3.12
N LYS A 100 -9.04 -4.73 3.37
CA LYS A 100 -8.56 -4.51 4.73
C LYS A 100 -7.84 -3.18 4.81
N LEU A 101 -7.97 -2.52 5.94
CA LEU A 101 -7.22 -1.31 6.21
C LEU A 101 -5.96 -1.72 6.96
N ILE A 102 -4.81 -1.38 6.42
CA ILE A 102 -3.54 -1.75 7.02
C ILE A 102 -2.73 -0.49 7.26
N GLU A 103 -2.41 -0.24 8.53
CA GLU A 103 -1.61 0.91 8.88
C GLU A 103 -0.16 0.62 8.53
N GLN A 104 0.50 1.58 7.92
CA GLN A 104 1.88 1.42 7.46
C GLN A 104 2.85 2.01 8.47
N PRO A 105 4.10 1.56 8.47
CA PRO A 105 5.09 2.05 9.44
C PRO A 105 5.65 3.43 9.15
N VAL A 106 5.22 4.06 8.09
CA VAL A 106 5.76 5.37 7.71
C VAL A 106 4.84 6.48 8.18
N LYS A 107 5.42 7.64 8.40
CA LYS A 107 4.69 8.80 8.92
C LYS A 107 4.89 10.01 8.01
N LEU A 108 3.92 10.90 8.04
CA LEU A 108 3.98 12.14 7.30
C LEU A 108 3.56 13.27 8.24
N THR A 109 4.29 14.36 8.22
CA THR A 109 3.91 15.54 9.00
C THR A 109 3.26 16.55 8.07
N VAL A 110 2.06 16.99 8.41
CA VAL A 110 1.36 18.02 7.64
C VAL A 110 1.59 19.34 8.37
N GLU A 111 2.08 20.33 7.61
CA GLU A 111 2.43 21.63 8.19
C GLU A 111 1.29 22.64 8.06
#